data_93fb6cda80698abeb5bbe2dc541a7c5a
#
_entry.id   93fb6cda80698abeb5bbe2dc541a7c5a
#
_cell.length_a   1.000
_cell.length_b   1.000
_cell.length_c   1.000
_cell.angle_alpha   90.00
_cell.angle_beta   90.00
_cell.angle_gamma   90.00
#
_symmetry.space_group_name_H-M   'P 1'
#
loop_
_entity.id
_entity.type
_entity.pdbx_description
1 polymer ?
#
loop_
_entity_poly.entity_id
_entity_poly.type
_entity_poly.pdbx_seq_one_letter_code
_entity_poly.pdbx_strand_id
1 'polypeptide(L)'
;EVLEGMVKHETEYDKTDALEFDSHLRGHLEAQITNVADELAYTSHDLDDGLRSGMINTDMLTDIELWKQVTDRMDVSSCQLDDLTRHSIIRELIGLEVDSMIQHSLQRIESSEIKTQSELQALDHNVIGFNDHMTGLNRQLKDFLFHNLYRNYRVVRMQKKAERILTELFNAYRNEASMLPMHFQEQIELKGKEQTLSDYLAGMTDRFAVDEYLKLFDPTLLP
;
A
#
# COMPACT_ATOMS: atom_id res chain seq x y z
N GLU A 1 -10.06 11.18 17.84
CA GLU A 1 -8.73 10.54 17.71
C GLU A 1 -8.73 9.49 16.60
N VAL A 2 -9.50 8.36 16.70
CA VAL A 2 -9.47 7.28 15.68
C VAL A 2 -9.86 7.80 14.30
N LEU A 3 -10.99 8.51 14.17
CA LEU A 3 -11.43 9.09 12.91
C LEU A 3 -10.39 10.09 12.35
N GLU A 4 -9.83 10.93 13.21
CA GLU A 4 -8.75 11.84 12.84
C GLU A 4 -7.52 11.08 12.32
N GLY A 5 -7.13 9.99 13.00
CA GLY A 5 -6.02 9.15 12.55
C GLY A 5 -6.27 8.50 11.20
N MET A 6 -7.50 8.04 10.94
CA MET A 6 -7.89 7.49 9.63
C MET A 6 -7.89 8.55 8.54
N VAL A 7 -8.39 9.76 8.83
CA VAL A 7 -8.45 10.86 7.86
C VAL A 7 -7.08 11.47 7.59
N LYS A 8 -6.20 11.49 8.60
CA LYS A 8 -4.80 11.96 8.49
C LYS A 8 -3.81 10.83 8.16
N HIS A 9 -4.32 9.66 7.76
CA HIS A 9 -3.45 8.60 7.25
C HIS A 9 -2.83 9.05 5.92
N GLU A 10 -1.54 9.31 5.94
CA GLU A 10 -0.78 9.74 4.78
C GLU A 10 0.43 8.82 4.59
N THR A 11 0.50 8.22 3.42
CA THR A 11 1.70 7.53 2.94
C THR A 11 2.25 8.25 1.69
N GLU A 12 3.37 7.81 1.16
CA GLU A 12 3.89 8.33 -0.10
C GLU A 12 2.89 8.18 -1.26
N TYR A 13 1.97 7.20 -1.15
CA TYR A 13 1.03 6.81 -2.21
C TYR A 13 -0.42 7.20 -1.93
N ASP A 14 -0.77 7.42 -0.65
CA ASP A 14 -2.13 7.79 -0.22
C ASP A 14 -2.10 9.13 0.50
N LYS A 15 -2.80 10.11 -0.08
CA LYS A 15 -3.05 11.41 0.53
C LYS A 15 -4.54 11.65 0.58
N THR A 16 -5.04 11.87 1.79
CA THR A 16 -6.47 12.13 2.01
C THR A 16 -6.69 13.62 2.23
N ASP A 17 -7.71 14.19 1.58
CA ASP A 17 -8.16 15.56 1.88
C ASP A 17 -8.89 15.59 3.22
N ALA A 18 -8.20 16.02 4.26
CA ALA A 18 -8.69 16.07 5.64
C ALA A 18 -9.59 17.30 5.91
N LEU A 19 -10.67 17.44 5.16
CA LEU A 19 -11.56 18.62 5.25
C LEU A 19 -12.19 18.84 6.64
N GLU A 20 -12.30 17.82 7.47
CA GLU A 20 -12.92 17.90 8.80
C GLU A 20 -11.92 18.14 9.94
N PHE A 21 -10.61 18.04 9.67
CA PHE A 21 -9.55 18.19 10.68
C PHE A 21 -8.53 19.23 10.23
N ASP A 22 -7.93 19.91 11.20
CA ASP A 22 -6.90 20.92 10.92
C ASP A 22 -5.67 20.24 10.26
N SER A 23 -5.42 20.56 9.00
CA SER A 23 -4.31 20.03 8.21
C SER A 23 -2.93 20.54 8.68
N HIS A 24 -2.88 21.59 9.51
CA HIS A 24 -1.63 22.11 10.07
C HIS A 24 -1.16 21.30 11.28
N LEU A 25 -2.06 20.56 11.94
CA LEU A 25 -1.73 19.71 13.07
C LEU A 25 -1.33 18.31 12.57
N ARG A 26 -0.28 17.74 13.19
CA ARG A 26 0.14 16.37 12.93
C ARG A 26 -0.89 15.36 13.45
N GLY A 27 -0.82 14.15 12.94
CA GLY A 27 -1.56 13.02 13.53
C GLY A 27 -1.11 12.76 14.98
N HIS A 28 -2.00 12.20 15.77
CA HIS A 28 -1.63 11.70 17.10
C HIS A 28 -0.63 10.54 17.01
N LEU A 29 -0.05 10.12 18.13
CA LEU A 29 1.07 9.18 18.17
C LEU A 29 0.75 7.86 17.44
N GLU A 30 -0.43 7.30 17.73
CA GLU A 30 -0.89 6.05 17.14
C GLU A 30 -1.08 6.17 15.62
N ALA A 31 -1.56 7.30 15.12
CA ALA A 31 -1.67 7.56 13.69
C ALA A 31 -0.29 7.60 13.02
N GLN A 32 0.69 8.27 13.65
CA GLN A 32 2.06 8.29 13.13
C GLN A 32 2.69 6.89 13.13
N ILE A 33 2.45 6.06 14.16
CA ILE A 33 2.91 4.66 14.20
C ILE A 33 2.27 3.86 13.07
N THR A 34 0.96 4.00 12.88
CA THR A 34 0.22 3.29 11.83
C THR A 34 0.77 3.62 10.44
N ASN A 35 1.06 4.89 10.15
CA ASN A 35 1.61 5.31 8.86
C ASN A 35 2.95 4.64 8.58
N VAL A 36 3.88 4.65 9.55
CA VAL A 36 5.19 4.04 9.36
C VAL A 36 5.11 2.51 9.28
N ALA A 37 4.25 1.90 10.09
CA ALA A 37 4.04 0.46 10.08
C ALA A 37 3.43 -0.04 8.77
N ASP A 38 2.47 0.70 8.20
CA ASP A 38 1.88 0.39 6.91
C ASP A 38 2.91 0.46 5.78
N GLU A 39 3.70 1.52 5.75
CA GLU A 39 4.76 1.70 4.76
C GLU A 39 5.82 0.60 4.82
N LEU A 40 6.24 0.22 6.03
CA LEU A 40 7.19 -0.86 6.29
C LEU A 40 6.61 -2.21 5.85
N ALA A 41 5.37 -2.50 6.26
CA ALA A 41 4.69 -3.74 5.91
C ALA A 41 4.53 -3.87 4.40
N TYR A 42 4.08 -2.82 3.73
CA TYR A 42 3.93 -2.77 2.28
C TYR A 42 5.25 -3.09 1.56
N THR A 43 6.33 -2.39 1.90
CA THR A 43 7.64 -2.59 1.27
C THR A 43 8.17 -4.02 1.45
N SER A 44 8.06 -4.55 2.67
CA SER A 44 8.55 -5.89 3.01
C SER A 44 7.73 -7.00 2.34
N HIS A 45 6.41 -6.85 2.29
CA HIS A 45 5.51 -7.82 1.65
C HIS A 45 5.67 -7.82 0.13
N ASP A 46 5.87 -6.65 -0.48
CA ASP A 46 6.12 -6.55 -1.91
C ASP A 46 7.44 -7.18 -2.32
N LEU A 47 8.48 -7.06 -1.47
CA LEU A 47 9.73 -7.80 -1.68
C LEU A 47 9.50 -9.32 -1.63
N ASP A 48 8.72 -9.80 -0.63
CA ASP A 48 8.36 -11.23 -0.52
C ASP A 48 7.60 -11.72 -1.75
N ASP A 49 6.59 -10.98 -2.18
CA ASP A 49 5.79 -11.30 -3.36
C ASP A 49 6.61 -11.25 -4.65
N GLY A 50 7.51 -10.29 -4.77
CA GLY A 50 8.46 -10.20 -5.89
C GLY A 50 9.35 -11.42 -6.00
N LEU A 51 9.92 -11.86 -4.89
CA LEU A 51 10.75 -13.08 -4.78
C LEU A 51 9.92 -14.34 -5.05
N ARG A 52 8.76 -14.46 -4.42
CA ARG A 52 7.85 -15.61 -4.55
C ARG A 52 7.34 -15.80 -5.98
N SER A 53 7.01 -14.71 -6.65
CA SER A 53 6.51 -14.73 -8.03
C SER A 53 7.61 -14.95 -9.08
N GLY A 54 8.89 -14.89 -8.66
CA GLY A 54 10.05 -14.94 -9.55
C GLY A 54 10.21 -13.71 -10.44
N MET A 55 9.53 -12.61 -10.13
CA MET A 55 9.77 -11.31 -10.78
C MET A 55 11.05 -10.65 -10.28
N ILE A 56 11.41 -10.92 -9.04
CA ILE A 56 12.69 -10.55 -8.41
C ILE A 56 13.44 -11.84 -8.08
N ASN A 57 14.76 -11.85 -8.26
CA ASN A 57 15.64 -12.91 -7.80
C ASN A 57 16.76 -12.32 -6.93
N THR A 58 17.48 -13.17 -6.22
CA THR A 58 18.53 -12.77 -5.28
C THR A 58 19.69 -12.03 -5.95
N ASP A 59 20.02 -12.37 -7.19
CA ASP A 59 21.11 -11.70 -7.92
C ASP A 59 20.80 -10.23 -8.19
N MET A 60 19.52 -9.89 -8.35
CA MET A 60 19.08 -8.51 -8.53
C MET A 60 19.19 -7.67 -7.24
N LEU A 61 19.24 -8.32 -6.07
CA LEU A 61 19.27 -7.66 -4.75
C LEU A 61 20.70 -7.47 -4.22
N THR A 62 21.73 -7.92 -4.96
CA THR A 62 23.13 -7.86 -4.52
C THR A 62 23.64 -6.45 -4.22
N ASP A 63 23.05 -5.41 -4.83
CA ASP A 63 23.41 -4.03 -4.60
C ASP A 63 22.50 -3.31 -3.59
N ILE A 64 21.47 -3.99 -3.07
CA ILE A 64 20.54 -3.43 -2.08
C ILE A 64 21.13 -3.63 -0.68
N GLU A 65 21.54 -2.53 -0.06
CA GLU A 65 22.29 -2.55 1.19
C GLU A 65 21.50 -3.16 2.35
N LEU A 66 20.20 -2.88 2.46
CA LEU A 66 19.33 -3.48 3.48
C LEU A 66 19.26 -5.00 3.33
N TRP A 67 19.16 -5.50 2.10
CA TRP A 67 19.21 -6.92 1.80
C TRP A 67 20.52 -7.55 2.22
N LYS A 68 21.66 -6.93 1.91
CA LYS A 68 23.00 -7.41 2.32
C LYS A 68 23.10 -7.51 3.83
N GLN A 69 22.72 -6.47 4.56
CA GLN A 69 22.79 -6.46 6.02
C GLN A 69 22.02 -7.62 6.65
N VAL A 70 20.84 -7.96 6.09
CA VAL A 70 20.03 -9.09 6.57
C VAL A 70 20.68 -10.42 6.22
N THR A 71 21.09 -10.61 4.97
CA THR A 71 21.69 -11.88 4.53
C THR A 71 23.03 -12.17 5.20
N ASP A 72 23.84 -11.13 5.43
CA ASP A 72 25.11 -11.25 6.16
C ASP A 72 24.89 -11.63 7.65
N ARG A 73 23.88 -11.05 8.31
CA ARG A 73 23.53 -11.42 9.71
C ARG A 73 23.08 -12.87 9.83
N MET A 74 22.37 -13.38 8.83
CA MET A 74 21.83 -14.72 8.83
C MET A 74 22.80 -15.77 8.27
N ASP A 75 23.98 -15.35 7.80
CA ASP A 75 24.95 -16.22 7.11
C ASP A 75 24.32 -17.03 5.94
N VAL A 76 23.42 -16.38 5.21
CA VAL A 76 22.71 -16.99 4.08
C VAL A 76 23.45 -16.67 2.79
N SER A 77 23.97 -17.70 2.14
CA SER A 77 24.52 -17.59 0.78
C SER A 77 23.39 -17.54 -0.26
N SER A 78 23.45 -16.56 -1.16
CA SER A 78 22.39 -16.10 -2.06
C SER A 78 21.97 -17.06 -3.19
N CYS A 79 22.33 -18.34 -3.18
CA CYS A 79 22.25 -19.15 -4.41
C CYS A 79 20.86 -19.71 -4.75
N GLN A 80 20.03 -20.06 -3.80
CA GLN A 80 18.60 -20.40 -3.99
C GLN A 80 17.89 -20.30 -2.64
N LEU A 81 16.87 -19.42 -2.55
CA LEU A 81 16.05 -19.32 -1.35
C LEU A 81 14.93 -20.35 -1.42
N ASP A 82 14.89 -21.26 -0.44
CA ASP A 82 13.67 -21.99 -0.15
C ASP A 82 12.64 -21.06 0.55
N ASP A 83 11.40 -21.49 0.63
CA ASP A 83 10.33 -20.70 1.23
C ASP A 83 10.62 -20.33 2.70
N LEU A 84 11.23 -21.23 3.46
CA LEU A 84 11.52 -21.01 4.87
C LEU A 84 12.60 -19.93 5.04
N THR A 85 13.67 -20.03 4.28
CA THR A 85 14.76 -19.04 4.28
C THR A 85 14.28 -17.67 3.83
N ARG A 86 13.46 -17.62 2.75
CA ARG A 86 12.84 -16.38 2.27
C ARG A 86 12.03 -15.70 3.38
N HIS A 87 11.10 -16.42 4.01
CA HIS A 87 10.29 -15.86 5.11
C HIS A 87 11.15 -15.42 6.30
N SER A 88 12.23 -16.14 6.58
CA SER A 88 13.15 -15.77 7.66
C SER A 88 13.90 -14.47 7.36
N ILE A 89 14.33 -14.26 6.12
CA ILE A 89 14.97 -13.03 5.67
C ILE A 89 13.98 -11.84 5.78
N ILE A 90 12.75 -12.01 5.28
CA ILE A 90 11.73 -10.95 5.36
C ILE A 90 11.43 -10.58 6.82
N ARG A 91 11.32 -11.57 7.71
CA ARG A 91 11.13 -11.34 9.13
C ARG A 91 12.29 -10.57 9.77
N GLU A 92 13.52 -10.92 9.44
CA GLU A 92 14.71 -10.24 9.96
C GLU A 92 14.78 -8.80 9.42
N LEU A 93 14.43 -8.60 8.16
CA LEU A 93 14.33 -7.27 7.55
C LEU A 93 13.33 -6.39 8.31
N ILE A 94 12.11 -6.88 8.51
CA ILE A 94 11.09 -6.20 9.31
C ILE A 94 11.62 -5.91 10.73
N GLY A 95 12.29 -6.87 11.35
CA GLY A 95 12.88 -6.72 12.68
C GLY A 95 13.87 -5.55 12.75
N LEU A 96 14.77 -5.44 11.78
CA LEU A 96 15.73 -4.33 11.69
C LEU A 96 15.07 -2.96 11.54
N GLU A 97 14.06 -2.88 10.69
CA GLU A 97 13.33 -1.64 10.48
C GLU A 97 12.55 -1.23 11.73
N VAL A 98 11.83 -2.18 12.37
CA VAL A 98 11.07 -1.94 13.60
C VAL A 98 11.99 -1.49 14.73
N ASP A 99 13.13 -2.15 14.93
CA ASP A 99 14.10 -1.75 15.95
C ASP A 99 14.64 -0.34 15.71
N SER A 100 14.99 -0.01 14.47
CA SER A 100 15.43 1.33 14.08
C SER A 100 14.35 2.38 14.36
N MET A 101 13.10 2.09 13.97
CA MET A 101 11.96 2.97 14.18
C MET A 101 11.73 3.23 15.68
N ILE A 102 11.69 2.17 16.49
CA ILE A 102 11.47 2.30 17.94
C ILE A 102 12.57 3.15 18.60
N GLN A 103 13.82 2.81 18.36
CA GLN A 103 14.95 3.52 18.97
C GLN A 103 14.98 5.00 18.58
N HIS A 104 14.79 5.30 17.31
CA HIS A 104 14.82 6.68 16.83
C HIS A 104 13.62 7.49 17.32
N SER A 105 12.43 6.89 17.33
CA SER A 105 11.20 7.54 17.81
C SER A 105 11.28 7.83 19.30
N LEU A 106 11.80 6.93 20.12
CA LEU A 106 12.02 7.18 21.55
C LEU A 106 12.97 8.35 21.79
N GLN A 107 14.08 8.41 21.04
CA GLN A 107 15.03 9.53 21.13
C GLN A 107 14.38 10.88 20.76
N ARG A 108 13.54 10.88 19.69
CA ARG A 108 12.82 12.10 19.27
C ARG A 108 11.80 12.55 20.34
N ILE A 109 11.03 11.62 20.90
CA ILE A 109 10.05 11.93 21.95
C ILE A 109 10.77 12.50 23.17
N GLU A 110 11.86 11.88 23.62
CA GLU A 110 12.66 12.38 24.77
C GLU A 110 13.25 13.77 24.50
N SER A 111 13.80 14.01 23.31
CA SER A 111 14.44 15.28 22.95
C SER A 111 13.45 16.42 22.70
N SER A 112 12.22 16.12 22.33
CA SER A 112 11.17 17.14 22.09
C SER A 112 10.49 17.63 23.37
N GLU A 113 10.75 17.00 24.52
CA GLU A 113 10.17 17.35 25.83
C GLU A 113 8.62 17.43 25.84
N ILE A 114 7.94 16.86 24.85
CA ILE A 114 6.48 16.85 24.75
C ILE A 114 5.86 16.03 25.88
N LYS A 115 4.77 16.56 26.46
CA LYS A 115 4.06 15.92 27.58
C LYS A 115 2.58 15.67 27.27
N THR A 116 2.06 16.30 26.23
CA THR A 116 0.65 16.23 25.88
C THR A 116 0.48 15.94 24.38
N GLN A 117 -0.67 15.38 24.03
CA GLN A 117 -1.04 15.14 22.64
C GLN A 117 -1.08 16.45 21.84
N SER A 118 -1.59 17.54 22.42
CA SER A 118 -1.67 18.83 21.74
C SER A 118 -0.28 19.39 21.40
N GLU A 119 0.71 19.20 22.28
CA GLU A 119 2.09 19.59 22.00
C GLU A 119 2.69 18.74 20.88
N LEU A 120 2.41 17.43 20.87
CA LEU A 120 2.85 16.53 19.80
C LEU A 120 2.27 16.94 18.44
N GLN A 121 0.96 17.22 18.39
CA GLN A 121 0.29 17.62 17.16
C GLN A 121 0.73 18.98 16.61
N ALA A 122 1.23 19.86 17.49
CA ALA A 122 1.73 21.18 17.12
C ALA A 122 3.17 21.18 16.57
N LEU A 123 3.87 20.05 16.61
CA LEU A 123 5.22 19.95 16.02
C LEU A 123 5.19 20.12 14.50
N ASP A 124 6.27 20.61 13.95
CA ASP A 124 6.48 20.76 12.50
C ASP A 124 6.87 19.45 11.80
N HIS A 125 7.15 18.39 12.60
CA HIS A 125 7.56 17.07 12.11
C HIS A 125 6.90 15.94 12.92
N ASN A 126 6.88 14.74 12.36
CA ASN A 126 6.47 13.54 13.07
C ASN A 126 7.58 13.04 13.98
N VAL A 127 7.22 12.57 15.18
CA VAL A 127 8.18 11.98 16.12
C VAL A 127 8.43 10.49 15.83
N ILE A 128 7.48 9.82 15.20
CA ILE A 128 7.63 8.43 14.78
C ILE A 128 8.29 8.40 13.41
N GLY A 129 9.33 7.59 13.27
CA GLY A 129 10.04 7.43 12.00
C GLY A 129 11.39 6.74 12.16
N PHE A 130 12.07 6.59 11.05
CA PHE A 130 13.41 6.04 10.95
C PHE A 130 14.48 7.12 11.14
N ASN A 131 15.69 6.71 11.51
CA ASN A 131 16.86 7.57 11.39
C ASN A 131 17.25 7.76 9.92
N ASP A 132 18.10 8.74 9.63
CA ASP A 132 18.52 9.09 8.26
C ASP A 132 19.16 7.90 7.52
N HIS A 133 19.92 7.06 8.24
CA HIS A 133 20.55 5.88 7.66
C HIS A 133 19.49 4.88 7.18
N MET A 134 18.56 4.47 8.05
CA MET A 134 17.51 3.52 7.69
C MET A 134 16.56 4.10 6.63
N THR A 135 16.26 5.39 6.71
CA THR A 135 15.49 6.09 5.66
C THR A 135 16.17 5.95 4.29
N GLY A 136 17.50 6.10 4.24
CA GLY A 136 18.26 5.89 3.01
C GLY A 136 18.20 4.45 2.49
N LEU A 137 18.30 3.47 3.38
CA LEU A 137 18.20 2.05 3.03
C LEU A 137 16.81 1.70 2.49
N ASN A 138 15.76 2.17 3.15
CA ASN A 138 14.38 1.96 2.72
C ASN A 138 14.12 2.63 1.37
N ARG A 139 14.62 3.83 1.15
CA ARG A 139 14.51 4.51 -0.14
C ARG A 139 15.14 3.70 -1.26
N GLN A 140 16.34 3.16 -1.04
CA GLN A 140 17.02 2.30 -2.01
C GLN A 140 16.18 1.05 -2.36
N LEU A 141 15.59 0.38 -1.33
CA LEU A 141 14.73 -0.78 -1.54
C LEU A 141 13.45 -0.41 -2.29
N LYS A 142 12.78 0.69 -1.94
CA LYS A 142 11.58 1.18 -2.63
C LYS A 142 11.85 1.52 -4.09
N ASP A 143 12.94 2.24 -4.37
CA ASP A 143 13.32 2.57 -5.74
C ASP A 143 13.62 1.31 -6.56
N PHE A 144 14.23 0.30 -5.95
CA PHE A 144 14.44 -1.00 -6.57
C PHE A 144 13.11 -1.71 -6.88
N LEU A 145 12.18 -1.78 -5.92
CA LEU A 145 10.85 -2.39 -6.10
C LEU A 145 10.06 -1.65 -7.19
N PHE A 146 10.11 -0.33 -7.19
CA PHE A 146 9.44 0.45 -8.21
C PHE A 146 9.87 0.05 -9.61
N HIS A 147 11.17 -0.06 -9.87
CA HIS A 147 11.68 -0.37 -11.20
C HIS A 147 11.54 -1.85 -11.58
N ASN A 148 11.71 -2.77 -10.64
CA ASN A 148 11.81 -4.19 -10.93
C ASN A 148 10.51 -4.97 -10.70
N LEU A 149 9.65 -4.49 -9.78
CA LEU A 149 8.36 -5.12 -9.48
C LEU A 149 7.20 -4.33 -10.12
N TYR A 150 6.97 -3.06 -9.73
CA TYR A 150 5.80 -2.32 -10.20
C TYR A 150 5.85 -1.98 -11.68
N ARG A 151 7.04 -1.77 -12.23
CA ARG A 151 7.26 -1.57 -13.67
C ARG A 151 7.54 -2.86 -14.44
N ASN A 152 7.45 -4.02 -13.78
CA ASN A 152 7.53 -5.29 -14.48
C ASN A 152 6.41 -5.40 -15.52
N TYR A 153 6.76 -5.86 -16.72
CA TYR A 153 5.80 -5.94 -17.84
C TYR A 153 4.54 -6.76 -17.50
N ARG A 154 4.66 -7.79 -16.64
CA ARG A 154 3.52 -8.61 -16.21
C ARG A 154 2.54 -7.79 -15.38
N VAL A 155 3.07 -7.01 -14.42
CA VAL A 155 2.26 -6.14 -13.54
C VAL A 155 1.60 -5.04 -14.37
N VAL A 156 2.37 -4.36 -15.24
CA VAL A 156 1.83 -3.30 -16.12
C VAL A 156 0.72 -3.83 -17.04
N ARG A 157 0.88 -5.04 -17.58
CA ARG A 157 -0.17 -5.66 -18.41
C ARG A 157 -1.44 -5.95 -17.62
N MET A 158 -1.31 -6.47 -16.39
CA MET A 158 -2.47 -6.74 -15.53
C MET A 158 -3.17 -5.44 -15.12
N GLN A 159 -2.40 -4.42 -14.74
CA GLN A 159 -2.93 -3.10 -14.42
C GLN A 159 -3.72 -2.49 -15.58
N LYS A 160 -3.14 -2.51 -16.79
CA LYS A 160 -3.83 -2.00 -17.98
C LYS A 160 -5.06 -2.81 -18.37
N LYS A 161 -5.04 -4.12 -18.12
CA LYS A 161 -6.23 -4.97 -18.32
C LYS A 161 -7.33 -4.60 -17.31
N ALA A 162 -7.00 -4.45 -16.03
CA ALA A 162 -7.96 -4.06 -14.99
C ALA A 162 -8.56 -2.69 -15.28
N GLU A 163 -7.73 -1.69 -15.57
CA GLU A 163 -8.15 -0.34 -15.96
C GLU A 163 -9.17 -0.36 -17.12
N ARG A 164 -8.88 -1.15 -18.15
CA ARG A 164 -9.78 -1.31 -19.29
C ARG A 164 -11.11 -1.93 -18.87
N ILE A 165 -11.09 -3.05 -18.15
CA ILE A 165 -12.30 -3.76 -17.72
C ILE A 165 -13.20 -2.83 -16.90
N LEU A 166 -12.65 -2.18 -15.88
CA LEU A 166 -13.42 -1.28 -15.00
C LEU A 166 -13.96 -0.07 -15.77
N THR A 167 -13.18 0.51 -16.68
CA THR A 167 -13.63 1.64 -17.50
C THR A 167 -14.77 1.24 -18.44
N GLU A 168 -14.68 0.10 -19.10
CA GLU A 168 -15.72 -0.37 -20.01
C GLU A 168 -17.01 -0.75 -19.24
N LEU A 169 -16.91 -1.40 -18.08
CA LEU A 169 -18.05 -1.68 -17.19
C LEU A 169 -18.72 -0.39 -16.70
N PHE A 170 -17.93 0.57 -16.21
CA PHE A 170 -18.46 1.86 -15.76
C PHE A 170 -19.22 2.58 -16.88
N ASN A 171 -18.65 2.64 -18.07
CA ASN A 171 -19.29 3.28 -19.22
C ASN A 171 -20.56 2.54 -19.68
N ALA A 172 -20.57 1.22 -19.66
CA ALA A 172 -21.75 0.42 -20.00
C ALA A 172 -22.92 0.75 -19.06
N TYR A 173 -22.71 0.67 -17.74
CA TYR A 173 -23.74 0.99 -16.74
C TYR A 173 -24.10 2.48 -16.70
N ARG A 174 -23.15 3.37 -16.99
CA ARG A 174 -23.44 4.80 -17.12
C ARG A 174 -24.37 5.11 -18.27
N ASN A 175 -24.21 4.42 -19.39
CA ASN A 175 -25.06 4.59 -20.56
C ASN A 175 -26.45 3.97 -20.33
N GLU A 176 -26.52 2.79 -19.72
CA GLU A 176 -27.75 2.04 -19.49
C GLU A 176 -27.82 1.51 -18.04
N ALA A 177 -28.32 2.34 -17.13
CA ALA A 177 -28.40 2.02 -15.71
C ALA A 177 -29.40 0.90 -15.37
N SER A 178 -30.31 0.59 -16.29
CA SER A 178 -31.26 -0.53 -16.10
C SER A 178 -30.61 -1.90 -16.13
N MET A 179 -29.34 -1.99 -16.58
CA MET A 179 -28.53 -3.21 -16.48
C MET A 179 -28.03 -3.50 -15.07
N LEU A 180 -28.09 -2.53 -14.14
CA LEU A 180 -27.72 -2.76 -12.74
C LEU A 180 -28.75 -3.63 -12.02
N PRO A 181 -28.34 -4.39 -10.98
CA PRO A 181 -29.30 -5.02 -10.07
C PRO A 181 -30.27 -4.00 -9.44
N MET A 182 -31.52 -4.38 -9.23
CA MET A 182 -32.61 -3.48 -8.83
C MET A 182 -32.26 -2.61 -7.62
N HIS A 183 -31.64 -3.21 -6.59
CA HIS A 183 -31.28 -2.47 -5.37
C HIS A 183 -30.23 -1.38 -5.61
N PHE A 184 -29.38 -1.47 -6.64
CA PHE A 184 -28.48 -0.39 -7.03
C PHE A 184 -29.20 0.68 -7.86
N GLN A 185 -30.18 0.29 -8.70
CA GLN A 185 -31.01 1.27 -9.41
C GLN A 185 -31.75 2.18 -8.42
N GLU A 186 -32.29 1.63 -7.33
CA GLU A 186 -32.95 2.40 -6.25
C GLU A 186 -31.97 3.38 -5.54
N GLN A 187 -30.70 3.00 -5.40
CA GLN A 187 -29.69 3.87 -4.79
C GLN A 187 -29.32 5.08 -5.68
N ILE A 188 -29.52 5.03 -6.98
CA ILE A 188 -29.25 6.14 -7.90
C ILE A 188 -30.04 7.40 -7.50
N GLU A 189 -31.30 7.24 -7.06
CA GLU A 189 -32.15 8.35 -6.61
C GLU A 189 -31.64 9.00 -5.32
N LEU A 190 -30.95 8.23 -4.48
CA LEU A 190 -30.46 8.67 -3.17
C LEU A 190 -29.05 9.26 -3.21
N LYS A 191 -28.14 8.62 -3.96
CA LYS A 191 -26.70 8.94 -3.96
C LYS A 191 -26.21 9.59 -5.26
N GLY A 192 -27.04 9.56 -6.31
CA GLY A 192 -26.62 9.93 -7.65
C GLY A 192 -25.99 8.76 -8.44
N LYS A 193 -25.99 8.89 -9.75
CA LYS A 193 -25.63 7.82 -10.69
C LYS A 193 -24.16 7.44 -10.58
N GLU A 194 -23.28 8.41 -10.67
CA GLU A 194 -21.82 8.17 -10.68
C GLU A 194 -21.34 7.55 -9.36
N GLN A 195 -21.85 8.02 -8.23
CA GLN A 195 -21.50 7.47 -6.93
C GLN A 195 -21.99 6.02 -6.79
N THR A 196 -23.23 5.75 -7.19
CA THR A 196 -23.78 4.39 -7.14
C THR A 196 -23.00 3.41 -8.02
N LEU A 197 -22.58 3.85 -9.21
CA LEU A 197 -21.75 3.04 -10.11
C LEU A 197 -20.37 2.76 -9.51
N SER A 198 -19.76 3.78 -8.92
CA SER A 198 -18.47 3.63 -8.23
C SER A 198 -18.58 2.66 -7.05
N ASP A 199 -19.62 2.78 -6.23
CA ASP A 199 -19.89 1.87 -5.11
C ASP A 199 -20.11 0.43 -5.61
N TYR A 200 -20.84 0.24 -6.70
CA TYR A 200 -21.07 -1.07 -7.28
C TYR A 200 -19.80 -1.73 -7.79
N LEU A 201 -18.98 -1.01 -8.56
CA LEU A 201 -17.72 -1.51 -9.08
C LEU A 201 -16.68 -1.75 -7.98
N ALA A 202 -16.60 -0.86 -6.98
CA ALA A 202 -15.71 -1.01 -5.83
C ALA A 202 -16.07 -2.23 -4.96
N GLY A 203 -17.35 -2.64 -4.96
CA GLY A 203 -17.81 -3.85 -4.27
C GLY A 203 -17.52 -5.17 -5.01
N MET A 204 -17.00 -5.12 -6.24
CA MET A 204 -16.70 -6.32 -7.01
C MET A 204 -15.36 -6.94 -6.58
N THR A 205 -15.32 -8.27 -6.55
CA THR A 205 -14.03 -8.98 -6.58
C THR A 205 -13.47 -8.97 -8.00
N ASP A 206 -12.16 -9.14 -8.16
CA ASP A 206 -11.51 -9.21 -9.50
C ASP A 206 -12.18 -10.24 -10.40
N ARG A 207 -12.50 -11.41 -9.84
CA ARG A 207 -13.16 -12.48 -10.58
C ARG A 207 -14.57 -12.07 -11.04
N PHE A 208 -15.34 -11.45 -10.15
CA PHE A 208 -16.67 -10.98 -10.48
C PHE A 208 -16.64 -9.90 -11.56
N ALA A 209 -15.70 -8.95 -11.48
CA ALA A 209 -15.55 -7.91 -12.51
C ALA A 209 -15.18 -8.50 -13.88
N VAL A 210 -14.31 -9.52 -13.92
CA VAL A 210 -13.97 -10.22 -15.18
C VAL A 210 -15.17 -10.99 -15.73
N ASP A 211 -15.89 -11.73 -14.88
CA ASP A 211 -17.06 -12.51 -15.29
C ASP A 211 -18.19 -11.59 -15.80
N GLU A 212 -18.40 -10.46 -15.13
CA GLU A 212 -19.38 -9.46 -15.52
C GLU A 212 -19.00 -8.76 -16.84
N TYR A 213 -17.73 -8.44 -17.00
CA TYR A 213 -17.21 -7.93 -18.26
C TYR A 213 -17.48 -8.90 -19.43
N LEU A 214 -17.19 -10.18 -19.23
CA LEU A 214 -17.42 -11.19 -20.25
C LEU A 214 -18.92 -11.34 -20.60
N LYS A 215 -19.81 -11.33 -19.62
CA LYS A 215 -21.26 -11.38 -19.86
C LYS A 215 -21.77 -10.22 -20.70
N LEU A 216 -21.23 -9.00 -20.48
CA LEU A 216 -21.68 -7.81 -21.19
C LEU A 216 -21.07 -7.66 -22.58
N PHE A 217 -19.83 -8.12 -22.78
CA PHE A 217 -19.07 -7.81 -23.99
C PHE A 217 -18.69 -9.02 -24.85
N ASP A 218 -18.79 -10.25 -24.31
CA ASP A 218 -18.56 -11.45 -25.12
C ASP A 218 -19.88 -11.95 -25.71
N PRO A 219 -20.06 -11.85 -27.05
CA PRO A 219 -21.31 -12.26 -27.72
C PRO A 219 -21.54 -13.78 -27.69
N THR A 220 -20.57 -14.56 -27.22
CA THR A 220 -20.70 -16.04 -27.12
C THR A 220 -21.24 -16.48 -25.76
N LEU A 221 -21.28 -15.59 -24.75
CA LEU A 221 -21.82 -15.86 -23.46
C LEU A 221 -23.21 -15.26 -23.31
N LEU A 222 -24.11 -16.04 -22.69
CA LEU A 222 -25.43 -15.53 -22.31
C LEU A 222 -25.29 -14.74 -20.99
N PRO A 223 -26.01 -13.61 -20.85
CA PRO A 223 -25.98 -12.77 -19.66
C PRO A 223 -26.58 -13.48 -18.43
#